data_a29b2e066b31a55a9512882d285add02
#
_entry.id   a29b2e066b31a55a9512882d285add02
#
_cell.length_a   1.000
_cell.length_b   1.000
_cell.length_c   1.000
_cell.angle_alpha   90.00
_cell.angle_beta   90.00
_cell.angle_gamma   90.00
#
_symmetry.space_group_name_H-M   'P 1'
#
loop_
_entity.id
_entity.type
_entity.pdbx_description
1 polymer ?
#
loop_
_entity_poly.entity_id
_entity_poly.type
_entity_poly.pdbx_seq_one_letter_code
_entity_poly.pdbx_strand_id
1 'polypeptide(L)'
;MPPHFPITEQALAFIGGGNMASAIVGGLRRQGMPGHLIEVVEPSAGSRERLRAQFDVQVTAQADASLERASVVVWAVKPQVFAQAAQQAGAHTRGALHLSVAAG
;
A
#
# COMPACT_ATOMS: atom_id res chain seq x y z
N MET A 1 -22.43 18.89 -9.50
CA MET A 1 -21.95 17.60 -9.02
C MET A 1 -20.45 17.52 -9.23
N PRO A 2 -19.73 17.27 -8.17
CA PRO A 2 -18.30 17.11 -8.36
C PRO A 2 -18.04 15.96 -9.30
N PRO A 3 -17.00 16.04 -10.11
CA PRO A 3 -16.66 14.93 -10.97
C PRO A 3 -16.45 13.69 -10.10
N HIS A 4 -17.02 12.62 -10.56
CA HIS A 4 -16.82 11.35 -9.88
C HIS A 4 -15.43 10.85 -10.25
N PHE A 5 -14.50 11.00 -9.32
CA PHE A 5 -13.16 10.49 -9.55
C PHE A 5 -13.15 9.01 -9.27
N PRO A 6 -12.79 8.19 -10.24
CA PRO A 6 -12.71 6.77 -10.01
C PRO A 6 -11.62 6.39 -9.00
N ILE A 7 -10.88 7.37 -8.49
CA ILE A 7 -9.85 7.11 -7.50
C ILE A 7 -10.40 6.41 -6.26
N THR A 8 -11.68 6.63 -5.93
CA THR A 8 -12.30 5.94 -4.80
C THR A 8 -12.56 4.47 -5.10
N GLU A 9 -12.50 4.10 -6.37
CA GLU A 9 -12.68 2.72 -6.80
C GLU A 9 -11.36 2.06 -7.19
N GLN A 10 -10.27 2.83 -7.22
CA GLN A 10 -8.97 2.32 -7.59
C GLN A 10 -8.25 1.82 -6.35
N ALA A 11 -7.63 0.66 -6.49
CA ALA A 11 -6.86 0.09 -5.39
C ALA A 11 -5.50 0.76 -5.28
N LEU A 12 -5.05 0.96 -4.06
CA LEU A 12 -3.72 1.45 -3.74
C LEU A 12 -2.94 0.35 -3.06
N ALA A 13 -1.67 0.25 -3.37
CA ALA A 13 -0.78 -0.69 -2.70
C ALA A 13 0.35 0.07 -2.02
N PHE A 14 0.69 -0.37 -0.82
CA PHE A 14 1.81 0.18 -0.07
C PHE A 14 2.85 -0.92 0.09
N ILE A 15 4.08 -0.63 -0.31
CA ILE A 15 5.19 -1.53 -0.07
C ILE A 15 5.89 -1.03 1.18
N GLY A 16 5.70 -1.75 2.29
CA GLY A 16 6.15 -1.34 3.60
C GLY A 16 5.01 -0.81 4.45
N GLY A 17 4.88 -1.31 5.67
CA GLY A 17 3.79 -0.98 6.58
C GLY A 17 4.23 -0.30 7.87
N GLY A 18 5.32 0.46 7.83
CA GLY A 18 5.82 1.17 9.00
C GLY A 18 5.04 2.46 9.30
N ASN A 19 5.66 3.35 10.07
CA ASN A 19 4.97 4.55 10.56
C ASN A 19 4.46 5.45 9.45
N MET A 20 5.28 5.64 8.41
CA MET A 20 4.88 6.51 7.29
C MET A 20 3.68 5.94 6.55
N ALA A 21 3.72 4.65 6.23
CA ALA A 21 2.61 3.99 5.54
C ALA A 21 1.37 4.00 6.42
N SER A 22 1.52 3.73 7.71
CA SER A 22 0.39 3.73 8.65
C SER A 22 -0.28 5.10 8.72
N ALA A 23 0.50 6.17 8.72
CA ALA A 23 -0.05 7.52 8.75
C ALA A 23 -0.87 7.82 7.50
N ILE A 24 -0.36 7.43 6.34
CA ILE A 24 -1.05 7.67 5.08
C ILE A 24 -2.31 6.83 4.98
N VAL A 25 -2.20 5.54 5.33
CA VAL A 25 -3.35 4.63 5.32
C VAL A 25 -4.44 5.14 6.25
N GLY A 26 -4.06 5.56 7.46
CA GLY A 26 -5.01 6.11 8.41
C GLY A 26 -5.72 7.34 7.88
N GLY A 27 -4.98 8.21 7.20
CA GLY A 27 -5.56 9.39 6.59
C GLY A 27 -6.56 9.07 5.49
N LEU A 28 -6.22 8.09 4.66
CA LEU A 28 -7.12 7.65 3.57
C LEU A 28 -8.39 7.03 4.13
N ARG A 29 -8.28 6.22 5.17
CA ARG A 29 -9.43 5.61 5.79
C ARG A 29 -10.36 6.68 6.41
N ARG A 30 -9.77 7.68 7.05
CA ARG A 30 -10.56 8.78 7.63
C ARG A 30 -11.30 9.58 6.57
N GLN A 31 -10.76 9.62 5.36
CA GLN A 31 -11.42 10.33 4.26
C GLN A 31 -12.44 9.47 3.52
N GLY A 32 -12.67 8.26 3.99
CA GLY A 32 -13.72 7.41 3.45
C GLY A 32 -13.28 6.38 2.44
N MET A 33 -11.99 6.24 2.19
CA MET A 33 -11.53 5.20 1.27
C MET A 33 -11.78 3.82 1.86
N PRO A 34 -12.47 2.92 1.12
CA PRO A 34 -12.74 1.58 1.65
C PRO A 34 -11.46 0.79 1.88
N GLY A 35 -11.43 0.05 2.99
CA GLY A 35 -10.25 -0.72 3.35
C GLY A 35 -9.90 -1.81 2.35
N HIS A 36 -10.88 -2.37 1.66
CA HIS A 36 -10.61 -3.41 0.67
C HIS A 36 -9.89 -2.89 -0.58
N LEU A 37 -9.80 -1.57 -0.73
CA LEU A 37 -9.04 -0.96 -1.82
C LEU A 37 -7.62 -0.60 -1.43
N ILE A 38 -7.21 -0.91 -0.20
CA ILE A 38 -5.85 -0.64 0.29
C ILE A 38 -5.17 -1.96 0.59
N GLU A 39 -4.05 -2.20 -0.09
CA GLU A 39 -3.23 -3.39 0.09
C GLU A 39 -1.89 -2.97 0.66
N VAL A 40 -1.44 -3.62 1.74
CA VAL A 40 -0.14 -3.30 2.34
C VAL A 40 0.71 -4.55 2.34
N VAL A 41 1.89 -4.46 1.76
CA VAL A 41 2.89 -5.53 1.80
C VAL A 41 3.82 -5.24 2.97
N GLU A 42 3.79 -6.10 3.99
CA GLU A 42 4.57 -5.91 5.19
C GLU A 42 5.07 -7.26 5.70
N PRO A 43 6.40 -7.48 5.76
CA PRO A 43 6.95 -8.76 6.20
C PRO A 43 6.69 -9.08 7.67
N SER A 44 6.56 -8.06 8.52
CA SER A 44 6.40 -8.27 9.96
C SER A 44 4.97 -8.68 10.31
N ALA A 45 4.81 -9.85 10.93
CA ALA A 45 3.49 -10.33 11.32
C ALA A 45 2.80 -9.40 12.31
N GLY A 46 3.56 -8.85 13.26
CA GLY A 46 3.01 -7.92 14.23
C GLY A 46 2.51 -6.64 13.59
N SER A 47 3.24 -6.11 12.62
CA SER A 47 2.82 -4.91 11.90
C SER A 47 1.60 -5.19 11.03
N ARG A 48 1.53 -6.35 10.38
CA ARG A 48 0.36 -6.73 9.60
C ARG A 48 -0.89 -6.79 10.48
N GLU A 49 -0.77 -7.42 11.65
CA GLU A 49 -1.91 -7.54 12.55
C GLU A 49 -2.38 -6.18 13.04
N ARG A 50 -1.45 -5.29 13.35
CA ARG A 50 -1.78 -3.94 13.79
C ARG A 50 -2.49 -3.15 12.69
N LEU A 51 -2.02 -3.24 11.45
CA LEU A 51 -2.64 -2.57 10.32
C LEU A 51 -4.06 -3.09 10.07
N ARG A 52 -4.23 -4.40 10.15
CA ARG A 52 -5.54 -5.00 9.96
C ARG A 52 -6.51 -4.59 11.06
N ALA A 53 -6.07 -4.64 12.31
CA ALA A 53 -6.92 -4.30 13.45
C ALA A 53 -7.28 -2.82 13.48
N GLN A 54 -6.32 -1.97 13.12
CA GLN A 54 -6.47 -0.52 13.25
C GLN A 54 -7.18 0.11 12.05
N PHE A 55 -6.91 -0.38 10.85
CA PHE A 55 -7.39 0.26 9.63
C PHE A 55 -8.28 -0.62 8.76
N ASP A 56 -8.40 -1.89 9.08
CA ASP A 56 -9.24 -2.83 8.31
C ASP A 56 -8.85 -2.85 6.83
N VAL A 57 -7.57 -2.95 6.56
CA VAL A 57 -7.03 -3.00 5.20
C VAL A 57 -6.53 -4.41 4.89
N GLN A 58 -6.26 -4.67 3.61
CA GLN A 58 -5.68 -5.94 3.18
C GLN A 58 -4.18 -5.92 3.46
N VAL A 59 -3.65 -7.00 3.98
CA VAL A 59 -2.22 -7.08 4.28
C VAL A 59 -1.67 -8.42 3.80
N THR A 60 -0.44 -8.39 3.30
CA THR A 60 0.27 -9.59 2.88
C THR A 60 1.72 -9.53 3.36
N ALA A 61 2.34 -10.70 3.51
CA ALA A 61 3.73 -10.76 3.93
C ALA A 61 4.69 -10.46 2.78
N GLN A 62 4.29 -10.78 1.56
CA GLN A 62 5.13 -10.64 0.37
C GLN A 62 4.29 -10.11 -0.78
N ALA A 63 4.97 -9.45 -1.71
CA ALA A 63 4.32 -9.00 -2.93
C ALA A 63 3.84 -10.21 -3.72
N ASP A 64 2.58 -10.16 -4.16
CA ASP A 64 1.99 -11.24 -4.94
C ASP A 64 0.99 -10.65 -5.95
N ALA A 65 0.22 -11.54 -6.57
CA ALA A 65 -0.72 -11.13 -7.62
C ALA A 65 -1.80 -10.17 -7.12
N SER A 66 -2.02 -10.07 -5.80
CA SER A 66 -3.01 -9.13 -5.28
C SER A 66 -2.63 -7.68 -5.60
N LEU A 67 -1.35 -7.40 -5.85
CA LEU A 67 -0.90 -6.06 -6.21
C LEU A 67 -1.31 -5.66 -7.62
N GLU A 68 -1.70 -6.61 -8.46
CA GLU A 68 -1.97 -6.31 -9.87
C GLU A 68 -3.19 -5.44 -10.06
N ARG A 69 -4.07 -5.40 -9.09
CA ARG A 69 -5.23 -4.53 -9.14
C ARG A 69 -4.93 -3.08 -8.74
N ALA A 70 -3.72 -2.81 -8.22
CA ALA A 70 -3.37 -1.48 -7.75
C ALA A 70 -3.09 -0.54 -8.93
N SER A 71 -3.69 0.64 -8.88
CA SER A 71 -3.40 1.70 -9.85
C SER A 71 -2.21 2.55 -9.41
N VAL A 72 -1.97 2.62 -8.11
CA VAL A 72 -0.87 3.39 -7.54
C VAL A 72 -0.16 2.52 -6.52
N VAL A 73 1.16 2.50 -6.58
CA VAL A 73 2.01 1.79 -5.61
C VAL A 73 2.84 2.82 -4.87
N VAL A 74 2.68 2.85 -3.55
CA VAL A 74 3.42 3.76 -2.68
C VAL A 74 4.55 2.99 -2.02
N TRP A 75 5.78 3.42 -2.28
CA TRP A 75 6.98 2.78 -1.76
C TRP A 75 7.37 3.46 -0.45
N ALA A 76 7.09 2.80 0.66
CA ALA A 76 7.37 3.31 2.01
C ALA A 76 8.39 2.41 2.71
N VAL A 77 9.45 2.06 2.00
CA VAL A 77 10.52 1.21 2.53
C VAL A 77 11.80 2.03 2.66
N LYS A 78 12.67 1.58 3.56
CA LYS A 78 13.96 2.21 3.73
C LYS A 78 14.83 1.96 2.50
N PRO A 79 15.72 2.89 2.14
CA PRO A 79 16.53 2.75 0.94
C PRO A 79 17.30 1.43 0.85
N GLN A 80 17.78 0.92 1.98
CA GLN A 80 18.58 -0.31 1.97
C GLN A 80 17.79 -1.55 1.62
N VAL A 81 16.45 -1.51 1.68
CA VAL A 81 15.63 -2.67 1.29
C VAL A 81 14.85 -2.41 0.01
N PHE A 82 15.00 -1.24 -0.59
CA PHE A 82 14.23 -0.86 -1.77
C PHE A 82 14.46 -1.82 -2.95
N ALA A 83 15.70 -2.17 -3.21
CA ALA A 83 16.03 -3.01 -4.35
C ALA A 83 15.36 -4.39 -4.25
N GLN A 84 15.39 -4.98 -3.05
CA GLN A 84 14.76 -6.27 -2.83
C GLN A 84 13.25 -6.19 -2.97
N ALA A 85 12.65 -5.14 -2.40
CA ALA A 85 11.22 -4.93 -2.50
C ALA A 85 10.79 -4.70 -3.95
N ALA A 86 11.57 -3.94 -4.71
CA ALA A 86 11.30 -3.70 -6.13
C ALA A 86 11.35 -4.97 -6.94
N GLN A 87 12.28 -5.87 -6.60
CA GLN A 87 12.41 -7.14 -7.29
C GLN A 87 11.16 -8.01 -7.09
N GLN A 88 10.64 -8.03 -5.86
CA GLN A 88 9.46 -8.82 -5.55
C GLN A 88 8.19 -8.23 -6.16
N ALA A 89 8.03 -6.92 -6.11
CA ALA A 89 6.80 -6.27 -6.49
C ALA A 89 6.74 -5.89 -7.98
N GLY A 90 7.88 -5.77 -8.64
CA GLY A 90 7.94 -5.22 -9.99
C GLY A 90 7.09 -5.96 -11.00
N ALA A 91 7.08 -7.28 -10.95
CA ALA A 91 6.33 -8.10 -11.90
C ALA A 91 4.81 -7.92 -11.72
N HIS A 92 4.37 -7.54 -10.53
CA HIS A 92 2.95 -7.41 -10.20
C HIS A 92 2.43 -5.98 -10.27
N THR A 93 3.29 -5.02 -10.59
CA THR A 93 2.91 -3.60 -10.52
C THR A 93 3.19 -2.84 -11.81
N ARG A 94 3.26 -3.54 -12.93
CA ARG A 94 3.69 -2.93 -14.20
C ARG A 94 2.78 -1.82 -14.71
N GLY A 95 1.50 -1.91 -14.42
CA GLY A 95 0.54 -0.93 -14.88
C GLY A 95 0.28 0.19 -13.90
N ALA A 96 1.01 0.24 -12.79
CA ALA A 96 0.73 1.18 -11.72
C ALA A 96 1.60 2.43 -11.79
N LEU A 97 1.08 3.52 -11.28
CA LEU A 97 1.87 4.71 -10.99
C LEU A 97 2.64 4.46 -9.70
N HIS A 98 3.91 4.78 -9.68
CA HIS A 98 4.76 4.55 -8.51
C HIS A 98 5.10 5.85 -7.82
N LEU A 99 4.85 5.90 -6.51
CA LEU A 99 5.22 7.02 -5.66
C LEU A 99 6.18 6.53 -4.59
N SER A 100 7.21 7.30 -4.34
CA SER A 100 8.17 6.98 -3.30
C SER A 100 8.07 8.01 -2.20
N VAL A 101 7.96 7.55 -0.94
CA VAL A 101 7.95 8.43 0.21
C VAL A 101 9.17 8.16 1.04
N ALA A 102 9.78 9.23 1.54
CA ALA A 102 11.01 9.10 2.32
C ALA A 102 10.68 8.50 3.68
N ALA A 103 11.24 7.32 3.94
CA ALA A 103 11.09 6.64 5.22
C ALA A 103 12.36 6.85 6.01
N GLY A 104 12.57 8.08 6.39
CA GLY A 104 13.80 8.43 6.96
C GLY A 104 13.86 8.74 8.38
#